data_0ab4837872abfbe72dfe7250607847d6
#
_entry.id   0ab4837872abfbe72dfe7250607847d6
#
_cell.length_a   1.000
_cell.length_b   1.000
_cell.length_c   1.000
_cell.angle_alpha   90.00
_cell.angle_beta   90.00
_cell.angle_gamma   90.00
#
_symmetry.space_group_name_H-M   'P 1'
#
loop_
_entity.id
_entity.type
_entity.pdbx_description
1 polymer ?
#
loop_
_entity_poly.entity_id
_entity_poly.type
_entity_poly.pdbx_seq_one_letter_code
_entity_poly.pdbx_strand_id
1 'polypeptide(L)'
;MAAAWRPALSKPPFYRHRAGRGGGPAGVDWRPMYYIQEDLYLDERDIEFGMIRAQGAGGQNVNKVSSAVHLRFDVRASSLPAHIKEALCALPDRRVSKDGVIVIKAQAFRSQEKNRGEALERLAEMVRAVARPARPRRPTRPTRASQRRRVQRKVLHGEIKRLRGKITDD
;
A
#
# COMPACT_ATOMS: atom_id res chain seq x y z
N MET A 1 14.51 37.27 10.65
CA MET A 1 15.50 36.23 10.27
C MET A 1 14.74 34.94 10.01
N ALA A 2 14.50 34.59 8.75
CA ALA A 2 13.74 33.44 8.32
C ALA A 2 14.71 32.29 8.04
N ALA A 3 14.67 31.22 8.84
CA ALA A 3 15.47 30.03 8.63
C ALA A 3 14.84 29.21 7.49
N ALA A 4 15.55 29.13 6.37
CA ALA A 4 15.18 28.34 5.20
C ALA A 4 15.24 26.85 5.52
N TRP A 5 14.09 26.19 5.51
CA TRP A 5 13.96 24.73 5.52
C TRP A 5 14.39 24.18 4.15
N ARG A 6 15.54 23.52 4.10
CA ARG A 6 16.00 22.77 2.93
C ARG A 6 15.54 21.32 3.06
N PRO A 7 14.77 20.77 2.12
CA PRO A 7 14.53 19.32 2.07
C PRO A 7 15.78 18.65 1.51
N ALA A 8 16.47 17.87 2.32
CA ALA A 8 17.49 16.95 1.87
C ALA A 8 16.83 15.76 1.16
N LEU A 9 16.65 15.87 -0.15
CA LEU A 9 16.37 14.74 -1.03
C LEU A 9 17.69 14.00 -1.30
N SER A 10 18.10 13.13 -0.39
CA SER A 10 19.04 12.08 -0.71
C SER A 10 18.28 10.75 -0.65
N LYS A 11 17.99 10.19 -1.82
CA LYS A 11 17.57 8.77 -1.94
C LYS A 11 18.65 7.94 -1.27
N PRO A 12 18.33 7.09 -0.28
CA PRO A 12 19.33 6.18 0.24
C PRO A 12 19.76 5.22 -0.87
N PRO A 13 21.05 4.95 -1.00
CA PRO A 13 21.54 4.03 -2.00
C PRO A 13 20.95 2.65 -1.74
N PHE A 14 20.45 2.00 -2.79
CA PHE A 14 20.25 0.57 -2.81
C PHE A 14 21.52 -0.09 -2.25
N TYR A 15 21.42 -0.73 -1.10
CA TYR A 15 22.53 -1.48 -0.56
C TYR A 15 22.74 -2.71 -1.46
N ARG A 16 23.59 -2.54 -2.48
CA ARG A 16 24.16 -3.63 -3.25
C ARG A 16 25.02 -4.43 -2.31
N HIS A 17 24.70 -5.70 -2.12
CA HIS A 17 25.61 -6.67 -1.54
C HIS A 17 26.96 -6.61 -2.26
N ARG A 18 27.95 -5.98 -1.66
CA ARG A 18 29.33 -6.23 -1.99
C ARG A 18 29.78 -7.37 -1.07
N ALA A 19 29.86 -8.57 -1.63
CA ALA A 19 30.57 -9.67 -1.00
C ALA A 19 32.04 -9.24 -0.82
N GLY A 20 32.33 -8.66 0.33
CA GLY A 20 33.69 -8.30 0.77
C GLY A 20 34.14 -9.31 1.81
N ARG A 21 35.17 -10.12 1.46
CA ARG A 21 35.98 -10.86 2.42
C ARG A 21 36.58 -9.85 3.40
N GLY A 22 36.20 -9.92 4.68
CA GLY A 22 36.79 -9.09 5.71
C GLY A 22 36.07 -9.35 7.04
N GLY A 23 36.73 -9.99 8.00
CA GLY A 23 36.22 -10.33 9.31
C GLY A 23 35.73 -9.08 10.06
N GLY A 24 34.44 -8.99 10.28
CA GLY A 24 33.85 -8.07 11.23
C GLY A 24 33.84 -8.67 12.63
N PRO A 25 33.63 -7.87 13.70
CA PRO A 25 33.64 -8.35 15.07
C PRO A 25 32.59 -9.45 15.27
N ALA A 26 32.99 -10.51 15.92
CA ALA A 26 32.16 -11.67 16.24
C ALA A 26 30.91 -11.22 17.03
N GLY A 27 29.72 -11.46 16.46
CA GLY A 27 28.44 -11.24 17.17
C GLY A 27 27.42 -10.31 16.50
N VAL A 28 27.75 -9.65 15.40
CA VAL A 28 26.76 -8.87 14.66
C VAL A 28 26.11 -9.76 13.60
N ASP A 29 24.91 -10.25 13.88
CA ASP A 29 24.08 -10.99 12.94
C ASP A 29 23.64 -10.03 11.82
N TRP A 30 24.40 -9.99 10.71
CA TRP A 30 24.10 -9.16 9.54
C TRP A 30 22.81 -9.66 8.89
N ARG A 31 21.69 -9.09 9.33
CA ARG A 31 20.38 -9.40 8.77
C ARG A 31 20.17 -8.56 7.51
N PRO A 32 19.78 -9.14 6.39
CA PRO A 32 19.33 -8.39 5.24
C PRO A 32 18.00 -7.70 5.60
N MET A 33 18.10 -6.42 5.98
CA MET A 33 16.95 -5.59 6.36
C MET A 33 16.58 -4.65 5.24
N TYR A 34 15.31 -4.59 4.90
CA TYR A 34 14.77 -3.61 3.98
C TYR A 34 14.27 -2.39 4.76
N TYR A 35 14.92 -1.24 4.53
CA TYR A 35 14.55 0.03 5.19
C TYR A 35 13.22 0.57 4.66
N ILE A 36 12.28 0.90 5.54
CA ILE A 36 10.99 1.48 5.19
C ILE A 36 10.97 2.97 5.48
N GLN A 37 11.10 3.36 6.75
CA GLN A 37 11.20 4.76 7.21
C GLN A 37 11.65 4.81 8.67
N GLU A 38 12.35 5.90 9.06
CA GLU A 38 12.83 6.12 10.44
C GLU A 38 13.50 4.85 11.01
N ASP A 39 12.95 4.28 12.08
CA ASP A 39 13.47 3.06 12.72
C ASP A 39 12.72 1.79 12.30
N LEU A 40 11.98 1.83 11.20
CA LEU A 40 11.17 0.72 10.71
C LEU A 40 11.85 -0.02 9.58
N TYR A 41 12.11 -1.31 9.81
CA TYR A 41 12.76 -2.22 8.88
C TYR A 41 11.94 -3.49 8.70
N LEU A 42 12.05 -4.12 7.53
CA LEU A 42 11.56 -5.48 7.27
C LEU A 42 12.76 -6.43 7.23
N ASP A 43 12.68 -7.55 7.94
CA ASP A 43 13.63 -8.64 7.80
C ASP A 43 13.26 -9.43 6.52
N GLU A 44 14.24 -9.62 5.62
CA GLU A 44 13.99 -10.40 4.39
C GLU A 44 13.65 -11.87 4.69
N ARG A 45 14.00 -12.38 5.87
CA ARG A 45 13.65 -13.75 6.31
C ARG A 45 12.15 -13.93 6.55
N ASP A 46 11.46 -12.84 6.90
CA ASP A 46 10.01 -12.81 7.09
C ASP A 46 9.25 -12.82 5.75
N ILE A 47 9.99 -12.75 4.62
CA ILE A 47 9.44 -12.60 3.28
C ILE A 47 9.76 -13.83 2.43
N GLU A 48 8.74 -14.52 1.97
CA GLU A 48 8.86 -15.64 1.02
C GLU A 48 8.61 -15.16 -0.41
N PHE A 49 9.49 -15.55 -1.34
CA PHE A 49 9.35 -15.28 -2.75
C PHE A 49 9.08 -16.57 -3.53
N GLY A 50 7.91 -16.65 -4.15
CA GLY A 50 7.55 -17.69 -5.11
C GLY A 50 7.69 -17.16 -6.54
N MET A 51 8.24 -17.98 -7.44
CA MET A 51 8.26 -17.68 -8.87
C MET A 51 7.00 -18.23 -9.52
N ILE A 52 6.30 -17.39 -10.29
CA ILE A 52 5.11 -17.83 -11.03
C ILE A 52 5.23 -17.42 -12.50
N ARG A 53 4.52 -18.14 -13.34
CA ARG A 53 4.41 -17.78 -14.76
C ARG A 53 3.66 -16.45 -14.87
N ALA A 54 4.21 -15.53 -15.67
CA ALA A 54 3.53 -14.27 -15.96
C ALA A 54 2.24 -14.58 -16.74
N GLN A 55 1.14 -13.97 -16.35
CA GLN A 55 -0.14 -14.04 -17.07
C GLN A 55 -0.31 -12.77 -17.88
N GLY A 56 -0.53 -12.88 -19.18
CA GLY A 56 -0.78 -11.73 -20.07
C GLY A 56 -1.03 -12.19 -21.50
N ALA A 57 -1.67 -11.34 -22.30
CA ALA A 57 -1.94 -11.52 -23.73
C ALA A 57 -0.66 -11.38 -24.59
N GLY A 58 0.48 -11.94 -24.15
CA GLY A 58 1.77 -11.86 -24.84
C GLY A 58 2.11 -13.14 -25.56
N GLY A 59 2.87 -13.01 -26.67
CA GLY A 59 3.27 -14.11 -27.54
C GLY A 59 4.09 -15.22 -26.85
N GLN A 60 4.61 -16.17 -27.62
CA GLN A 60 5.22 -17.43 -27.15
C GLN A 60 6.29 -17.31 -26.05
N ASN A 61 6.97 -16.16 -25.93
CA ASN A 61 8.00 -15.93 -24.92
C ASN A 61 7.43 -15.71 -23.48
N VAL A 62 6.23 -15.17 -23.35
CA VAL A 62 5.62 -14.89 -22.02
C VAL A 62 5.27 -16.18 -21.30
N ASN A 63 4.93 -17.23 -22.04
CA ASN A 63 4.55 -18.53 -21.49
C ASN A 63 5.74 -19.41 -21.06
N LYS A 64 6.96 -19.08 -21.47
CA LYS A 64 8.17 -19.85 -21.18
C LYS A 64 9.01 -19.30 -20.03
N VAL A 65 8.82 -18.03 -19.63
CA VAL A 65 9.65 -17.39 -18.63
C VAL A 65 8.85 -17.09 -17.35
N SER A 66 9.26 -17.68 -16.24
CA SER A 66 8.68 -17.41 -14.90
C SER A 66 9.24 -16.12 -14.31
N SER A 67 9.01 -14.98 -14.97
CA SER A 67 9.50 -13.68 -14.52
C SER A 67 8.60 -13.02 -13.46
N ALA A 68 7.37 -13.50 -13.28
CA ALA A 68 6.48 -12.97 -12.27
C ALA A 68 6.84 -13.50 -10.87
N VAL A 69 6.72 -12.62 -9.89
CA VAL A 69 7.07 -12.89 -8.49
C VAL A 69 5.81 -12.82 -7.63
N HIS A 70 5.69 -13.78 -6.75
CA HIS A 70 4.66 -13.86 -5.72
C HIS A 70 5.34 -13.70 -4.37
N LEU A 71 5.14 -12.57 -3.72
CA LEU A 71 5.66 -12.29 -2.39
C LEU A 71 4.60 -12.70 -1.37
N ARG A 72 5.02 -13.43 -0.33
CA ARG A 72 4.22 -13.76 0.85
C ARG A 72 4.94 -13.23 2.08
N PHE A 73 4.21 -12.54 2.93
CA PHE A 73 4.72 -11.96 4.16
C PHE A 73 3.76 -12.25 5.31
N ASP A 74 4.22 -13.00 6.30
CA ASP A 74 3.43 -13.27 7.50
C ASP A 74 3.60 -12.10 8.48
N VAL A 75 2.52 -11.30 8.61
CA VAL A 75 2.51 -10.13 9.49
C VAL A 75 2.64 -10.55 10.96
N ARG A 76 2.02 -11.65 11.36
CA ARG A 76 2.01 -12.08 12.77
C ARG A 76 3.34 -12.61 13.23
N ALA A 77 4.00 -13.40 12.37
CA ALA A 77 5.31 -13.97 12.65
C ALA A 77 6.46 -12.96 12.48
N SER A 78 6.23 -11.84 11.77
CA SER A 78 7.28 -10.86 11.45
C SER A 78 7.87 -10.14 12.65
N SER A 79 9.00 -9.48 12.44
CA SER A 79 9.71 -8.66 13.44
C SER A 79 9.08 -7.26 13.65
N LEU A 80 7.98 -6.93 12.98
CA LEU A 80 7.32 -5.63 13.09
C LEU A 80 6.74 -5.35 14.50
N PRO A 81 6.67 -4.07 14.94
CA PRO A 81 6.03 -3.68 16.20
C PRO A 81 4.55 -4.10 16.25
N ALA A 82 4.05 -4.47 17.44
CA ALA A 82 2.70 -5.01 17.64
C ALA A 82 1.59 -4.11 17.08
N HIS A 83 1.67 -2.79 17.31
CA HIS A 83 0.68 -1.83 16.82
C HIS A 83 0.61 -1.77 15.28
N ILE A 84 1.74 -1.99 14.57
CA ILE A 84 1.78 -2.04 13.11
C ILE A 84 1.19 -3.37 12.61
N LYS A 85 1.48 -4.49 13.30
CA LYS A 85 0.89 -5.79 12.98
C LYS A 85 -0.63 -5.76 13.05
N GLU A 86 -1.18 -5.23 14.15
CA GLU A 86 -2.62 -5.09 14.34
C GLU A 86 -3.25 -4.22 13.27
N ALA A 87 -2.64 -3.08 12.98
CA ALA A 87 -3.14 -2.16 11.97
C ALA A 87 -3.06 -2.74 10.54
N LEU A 88 -2.01 -3.51 10.20
CA LEU A 88 -1.90 -4.22 8.92
C LEU A 88 -2.98 -5.30 8.78
N CYS A 89 -3.21 -6.08 9.83
CA CYS A 89 -4.26 -7.11 9.82
C CYS A 89 -5.68 -6.51 9.75
N ALA A 90 -5.88 -5.29 10.24
CA ALA A 90 -7.15 -4.58 10.18
C ALA A 90 -7.41 -3.86 8.84
N LEU A 91 -6.43 -3.82 7.93
CA LEU A 91 -6.61 -3.17 6.63
C LEU A 91 -7.69 -3.88 5.80
N PRO A 92 -8.67 -3.14 5.23
CA PRO A 92 -9.64 -3.69 4.29
C PRO A 92 -9.03 -3.84 2.89
N ASP A 93 -7.94 -4.59 2.77
CA ASP A 93 -7.20 -4.81 1.53
C ASP A 93 -7.26 -6.28 1.13
N ARG A 94 -7.55 -6.56 -0.16
CA ARG A 94 -7.63 -7.92 -0.70
C ARG A 94 -6.30 -8.68 -0.67
N ARG A 95 -5.21 -7.97 -0.51
CA ARG A 95 -3.86 -8.56 -0.38
C ARG A 95 -3.61 -9.13 1.01
N VAL A 96 -4.40 -8.76 1.99
CA VAL A 96 -4.30 -9.24 3.37
C VAL A 96 -5.27 -10.39 3.58
N SER A 97 -4.74 -11.58 3.89
CA SER A 97 -5.55 -12.76 4.23
C SER A 97 -6.12 -12.62 5.65
N LYS A 98 -7.20 -13.35 5.93
CA LYS A 98 -7.78 -13.49 7.28
C LYS A 98 -6.78 -14.02 8.31
N ASP A 99 -5.82 -14.81 7.86
CA ASP A 99 -4.76 -15.38 8.70
C ASP A 99 -3.63 -14.38 9.03
N GLY A 100 -3.68 -13.17 8.45
CA GLY A 100 -2.65 -12.14 8.63
C GLY A 100 -1.46 -12.28 7.67
N VAL A 101 -1.62 -13.01 6.57
CA VAL A 101 -0.58 -13.13 5.53
C VAL A 101 -0.87 -12.13 4.41
N ILE A 102 0.13 -11.30 4.07
CA ILE A 102 0.08 -10.39 2.93
C ILE A 102 0.62 -11.10 1.70
N VAL A 103 -0.15 -11.05 0.62
CA VAL A 103 0.20 -11.68 -0.66
C VAL A 103 0.25 -10.63 -1.76
N ILE A 104 1.42 -10.44 -2.38
CA ILE A 104 1.64 -9.46 -3.44
C ILE A 104 2.16 -10.14 -4.69
N LYS A 105 1.47 -9.94 -5.82
CA LYS A 105 1.88 -10.41 -7.13
C LYS A 105 2.50 -9.25 -7.93
N ALA A 106 3.75 -9.40 -8.39
CA ALA A 106 4.44 -8.45 -9.25
C ALA A 106 4.82 -9.12 -10.58
N GLN A 107 4.39 -8.50 -11.69
CA GLN A 107 4.61 -9.04 -13.04
C GLN A 107 4.75 -7.92 -14.09
N ALA A 108 5.02 -6.67 -13.64
CA ALA A 108 5.08 -5.53 -14.53
C ALA A 108 6.32 -5.53 -15.43
N PHE A 109 7.41 -6.14 -14.96
CA PHE A 109 8.67 -6.14 -15.67
C PHE A 109 9.00 -7.51 -16.26
N ARG A 110 9.85 -7.50 -17.31
CA ARG A 110 10.39 -8.74 -17.90
C ARG A 110 11.48 -9.39 -17.03
N SER A 111 12.10 -8.63 -16.14
CA SER A 111 13.15 -9.09 -15.22
C SER A 111 12.55 -9.50 -13.88
N GLN A 112 12.91 -10.70 -13.41
CA GLN A 112 12.51 -11.21 -12.10
C GLN A 112 13.02 -10.31 -10.95
N GLU A 113 14.27 -9.82 -11.04
CA GLU A 113 14.82 -8.90 -10.03
C GLU A 113 14.01 -7.62 -9.90
N LYS A 114 13.59 -7.04 -11.04
CA LYS A 114 12.76 -5.83 -11.03
C LYS A 114 11.38 -6.10 -10.43
N ASN A 115 10.77 -7.26 -10.72
CA ASN A 115 9.49 -7.66 -10.13
C ASN A 115 9.63 -7.92 -8.62
N ARG A 116 10.77 -8.50 -8.17
CA ARG A 116 11.07 -8.65 -6.73
C ARG A 116 11.17 -7.29 -6.05
N GLY A 117 11.92 -6.34 -6.62
CA GLY A 117 12.01 -4.97 -6.11
C GLY A 117 10.66 -4.26 -6.05
N GLU A 118 9.83 -4.42 -7.08
CA GLU A 118 8.46 -3.86 -7.12
C GLU A 118 7.57 -4.47 -6.03
N ALA A 119 7.65 -5.78 -5.80
CA ALA A 119 6.88 -6.44 -4.75
C ALA A 119 7.27 -5.94 -3.35
N LEU A 120 8.57 -5.77 -3.10
CA LEU A 120 9.08 -5.20 -1.85
C LEU A 120 8.63 -3.75 -1.64
N GLU A 121 8.69 -2.91 -2.68
CA GLU A 121 8.25 -1.53 -2.57
C GLU A 121 6.75 -1.43 -2.27
N ARG A 122 5.92 -2.26 -2.91
CA ARG A 122 4.48 -2.34 -2.60
C ARG A 122 4.20 -2.78 -1.16
N LEU A 123 4.98 -3.72 -0.63
CA LEU A 123 4.89 -4.11 0.78
C LEU A 123 5.29 -2.95 1.69
N ALA A 124 6.41 -2.28 1.39
CA ALA A 124 6.88 -1.12 2.15
C ALA A 124 5.89 0.03 2.13
N GLU A 125 5.21 0.30 1.01
CA GLU A 125 4.14 1.30 0.91
C GLU A 125 2.96 0.97 1.83
N MET A 126 2.55 -0.31 1.90
CA MET A 126 1.49 -0.74 2.82
C MET A 126 1.88 -0.51 4.28
N VAL A 127 3.11 -0.87 4.64
CA VAL A 127 3.62 -0.68 6.01
C VAL A 127 3.75 0.81 6.34
N ARG A 128 4.27 1.65 5.42
CA ARG A 128 4.33 3.12 5.59
C ARG A 128 2.96 3.75 5.77
N ALA A 129 1.96 3.30 5.02
CA ALA A 129 0.60 3.83 5.12
C ALA A 129 0.00 3.61 6.50
N VAL A 130 0.29 2.46 7.12
CA VAL A 130 -0.19 2.10 8.45
C VAL A 130 0.65 2.74 9.57
N ALA A 131 1.96 2.88 9.37
CA ALA A 131 2.87 3.50 10.34
C ALA A 131 2.56 4.99 10.57
N ARG A 132 1.89 5.66 9.61
CA ARG A 132 1.46 7.05 9.77
C ARG A 132 0.05 7.09 10.36
N PRO A 133 -0.14 7.55 11.61
CA PRO A 133 -1.46 7.68 12.18
C PRO A 133 -2.28 8.68 11.35
N ALA A 134 -3.49 8.27 10.95
CA ALA A 134 -4.40 9.15 10.24
C ALA A 134 -4.76 10.36 11.11
N ARG A 135 -4.60 11.57 10.59
CA ARG A 135 -5.05 12.79 11.30
C ARG A 135 -6.56 12.69 11.53
N PRO A 136 -7.03 12.88 12.78
CA PRO A 136 -8.45 12.88 13.07
C PRO A 136 -9.16 13.96 12.25
N ARG A 137 -10.14 13.56 11.43
CA ARG A 137 -10.96 14.51 10.68
C ARG A 137 -11.87 15.27 11.66
N ARG A 138 -11.68 16.57 11.75
CA ARG A 138 -12.64 17.43 12.47
C ARG A 138 -13.94 17.49 11.65
N PRO A 139 -15.11 17.21 12.27
CA PRO A 139 -16.38 17.33 11.57
C PRO A 139 -16.61 18.78 11.17
N THR A 140 -16.87 19.02 9.90
CA THR A 140 -17.19 20.36 9.38
C THR A 140 -18.70 20.53 9.27
N ARG A 141 -19.21 21.69 9.71
CA ARG A 141 -20.63 22.03 9.52
C ARG A 141 -20.91 22.33 8.05
N PRO A 142 -22.07 21.91 7.52
CA PRO A 142 -22.47 22.24 6.15
C PRO A 142 -22.53 23.75 5.96
N THR A 143 -22.05 24.26 4.84
CA THR A 143 -22.11 25.69 4.52
C THR A 143 -23.56 26.14 4.32
N ARG A 144 -23.85 27.44 4.59
CA ARG A 144 -25.20 28.02 4.34
C ARG A 144 -25.65 27.82 2.89
N ALA A 145 -24.72 27.91 1.93
CA ALA A 145 -25.00 27.69 0.52
C ALA A 145 -25.39 26.23 0.22
N SER A 146 -24.74 25.25 0.88
CA SER A 146 -25.09 23.82 0.77
C SER A 146 -26.50 23.55 1.33
N GLN A 147 -26.83 24.15 2.48
CA GLN A 147 -28.16 24.03 3.09
C GLN A 147 -29.25 24.61 2.18
N ARG A 148 -29.03 25.82 1.62
CA ARG A 148 -29.96 26.45 0.65
C ARG A 148 -30.17 25.56 -0.58
N ARG A 149 -29.09 25.05 -1.20
CA ARG A 149 -29.20 24.15 -2.35
C ARG A 149 -29.98 22.87 -2.02
N ARG A 150 -29.80 22.30 -0.82
CA ARG A 150 -30.56 21.13 -0.37
C ARG A 150 -32.06 21.44 -0.28
N VAL A 151 -32.42 22.60 0.30
CA VAL A 151 -33.82 23.01 0.42
C VAL A 151 -34.42 23.25 -0.98
N GLN A 152 -33.74 24.00 -1.85
CA GLN A 152 -34.19 24.22 -3.23
C GLN A 152 -34.44 22.92 -3.99
N ARG A 153 -33.53 21.94 -3.90
CA ARG A 153 -33.75 20.61 -4.51
C ARG A 153 -35.00 19.93 -3.97
N LYS A 154 -35.24 20.00 -2.64
CA LYS A 154 -36.46 19.40 -2.05
C LYS A 154 -37.72 20.06 -2.58
N VAL A 155 -37.75 21.40 -2.71
CA VAL A 155 -38.87 22.15 -3.25
C VAL A 155 -39.15 21.73 -4.72
N LEU A 156 -38.12 21.74 -5.57
CA LEU A 156 -38.24 21.31 -6.98
C LEU A 156 -38.76 19.87 -7.11
N HIS A 157 -38.22 18.96 -6.30
CA HIS A 157 -38.72 17.58 -6.30
C HIS A 157 -40.17 17.46 -5.80
N GLY A 158 -40.57 18.31 -4.86
CA GLY A 158 -41.94 18.39 -4.37
C GLY A 158 -42.91 18.87 -5.50
N GLU A 159 -42.51 19.89 -6.25
CA GLU A 159 -43.28 20.41 -7.40
C GLU A 159 -43.41 19.35 -8.51
N ILE A 160 -42.30 18.67 -8.88
CA ILE A 160 -42.35 17.59 -9.88
C ILE A 160 -43.26 16.45 -9.41
N LYS A 161 -43.27 16.08 -8.13
CA LYS A 161 -44.17 15.06 -7.61
C LYS A 161 -45.64 15.49 -7.65
N ARG A 162 -45.89 16.76 -7.34
CA ARG A 162 -47.27 17.32 -7.41
C ARG A 162 -47.81 17.31 -8.83
N LEU A 163 -46.97 17.62 -9.83
CA LEU A 163 -47.34 17.58 -11.25
C LEU A 163 -47.55 16.16 -11.81
N ARG A 164 -47.10 15.12 -11.09
CA ARG A 164 -47.35 13.71 -11.43
C ARG A 164 -48.66 13.14 -10.88
N GLY A 165 -49.49 13.99 -10.24
CA GLY A 165 -50.81 13.59 -9.78
C GLY A 165 -51.68 13.08 -10.94
N LYS A 166 -52.63 12.14 -10.67
CA LYS A 166 -53.58 11.65 -11.67
C LYS A 166 -54.36 12.83 -12.25
N ILE A 167 -54.36 12.93 -13.59
CA ILE A 167 -55.32 13.78 -14.32
C ILE A 167 -56.66 13.09 -14.09
N THR A 168 -57.54 13.71 -13.32
CA THR A 168 -58.98 13.35 -13.30
C THR A 168 -59.58 14.02 -14.51
N ASP A 169 -59.81 13.23 -15.57
CA ASP A 169 -60.64 13.66 -16.69
C ASP A 169 -62.07 13.79 -16.14
N ASP A 170 -62.63 15.04 -16.15
CA ASP A 170 -64.05 15.33 -15.96
C ASP A 170 -64.82 15.01 -17.23
#